data_4104f67dbb535f8dc447df15010aef75
#
_entry.id   4104f67dbb535f8dc447df15010aef75
#
_cell.length_a   1.000
_cell.length_b   1.000
_cell.length_c   1.000
_cell.angle_alpha   90.00
_cell.angle_beta   90.00
_cell.angle_gamma   90.00
#
_symmetry.space_group_name_H-M   'P 1'
#
loop_
_entity.id
_entity.type
_entity.pdbx_description
1 polymer ?
#
loop_
_entity_poly.entity_id
_entity_poly.type
_entity_poly.pdbx_seq_one_letter_code
_entity_poly.pdbx_strand_id
1 'polypeptide(L)'
;MFFAHLPDHLILFPTRAPINAGGAVRKTIPFENGQLEVWIAQSQLARAKGNADIYVLRFYGNADRAERWPAAEAEMWNDRAVEIWGMNYPGFGGSTGPARLSRIGPASLAAFDELRRHANDRPIVTFGTSIGATAALHVAAQRPVSGLILQNPPPLREMILRRFGWWNLWLLAGPVALQIPKDLDSIENAKAIHGPAIFLFAEKDEVVPPPYHRLVADAFAGEKLVISLRGAYHNDPIEGMALGDFHRGLDWLLTKTSLPLAL
;
A
#
# COMPACT_ATOMS: atom_id res chain seq x y z
N MET A 1 -27.04 -16.55 -5.67
CA MET A 1 -26.08 -15.60 -6.27
C MET A 1 -25.83 -14.33 -5.44
N PHE A 2 -26.64 -14.01 -4.44
CA PHE A 2 -26.53 -12.79 -3.61
C PHE A 2 -25.31 -12.74 -2.65
N PHE A 3 -24.73 -13.86 -2.29
CA PHE A 3 -23.60 -13.92 -1.32
C PHE A 3 -22.20 -13.96 -1.95
N ALA A 4 -22.09 -14.15 -3.24
CA ALA A 4 -20.80 -14.14 -3.94
C ALA A 4 -20.41 -12.67 -4.18
N HIS A 5 -19.42 -12.15 -3.50
CA HIS A 5 -18.91 -10.77 -3.51
C HIS A 5 -19.42 -9.85 -2.39
N LEU A 6 -20.06 -10.41 -1.35
CA LEU A 6 -20.48 -9.61 -0.21
C LEU A 6 -19.32 -8.79 0.42
N PRO A 7 -18.10 -9.34 0.60
CA PRO A 7 -16.96 -8.55 1.10
C PRO A 7 -16.60 -7.38 0.19
N ASP A 8 -16.72 -7.51 -1.13
CA ASP A 8 -16.40 -6.43 -2.06
C ASP A 8 -17.24 -5.19 -1.77
N HIS A 9 -18.55 -5.36 -1.55
CA HIS A 9 -19.49 -4.27 -1.26
C HIS A 9 -19.39 -3.73 0.17
N LEU A 10 -18.91 -4.53 1.11
CA LEU A 10 -18.74 -4.12 2.50
C LEU A 10 -17.40 -3.40 2.75
N ILE A 11 -16.39 -3.71 1.94
CA ILE A 11 -15.02 -3.24 2.14
C ILE A 11 -14.63 -2.18 1.12
N LEU A 12 -15.08 -2.27 -0.15
CA LEU A 12 -14.64 -1.37 -1.21
C LEU A 12 -15.65 -0.27 -1.49
N PHE A 13 -15.19 0.99 -1.45
CA PHE A 13 -16.00 2.18 -1.76
C PHE A 13 -15.39 2.93 -2.95
N PRO A 14 -15.55 2.42 -4.19
CA PRO A 14 -14.94 3.03 -5.36
C PRO A 14 -15.55 4.39 -5.67
N THR A 15 -14.67 5.35 -5.99
CA THR A 15 -15.08 6.68 -6.47
C THR A 15 -14.46 6.95 -7.84
N ARG A 16 -15.17 7.72 -8.69
CA ARG A 16 -14.72 8.07 -10.04
C ARG A 16 -14.83 9.57 -10.35
N ALA A 17 -15.28 10.37 -9.39
CA ALA A 17 -15.37 11.81 -9.56
C ALA A 17 -13.98 12.40 -9.88
N PRO A 18 -13.88 13.37 -10.79
CA PRO A 18 -12.60 14.01 -11.11
C PRO A 18 -11.96 14.63 -9.86
N ILE A 19 -10.64 14.42 -9.72
CA ILE A 19 -9.84 14.98 -8.63
C ILE A 19 -8.66 15.74 -9.25
N ASN A 20 -8.31 16.89 -8.66
CA ASN A 20 -7.10 17.63 -9.04
C ASN A 20 -5.87 16.83 -8.63
N ALA A 21 -5.01 16.50 -9.60
CA ALA A 21 -3.83 15.67 -9.39
C ALA A 21 -2.59 16.43 -8.88
N GLY A 22 -2.69 17.74 -8.59
CA GLY A 22 -1.60 18.51 -7.98
C GLY A 22 -0.27 18.49 -8.75
N GLY A 23 -0.30 18.26 -10.05
CA GLY A 23 0.90 18.16 -10.90
C GLY A 23 1.40 16.74 -11.17
N ALA A 24 0.76 15.71 -10.59
CA ALA A 24 1.05 14.33 -10.97
C ALA A 24 0.63 14.03 -12.42
N VAL A 25 1.39 13.21 -13.11
CA VAL A 25 1.17 12.84 -14.50
C VAL A 25 0.45 11.50 -14.58
N ARG A 26 -0.61 11.44 -15.37
CA ARG A 26 -1.37 10.22 -15.59
C ARG A 26 -0.66 9.27 -16.54
N LYS A 27 -0.59 8.00 -16.15
CA LYS A 27 -0.19 6.87 -17.02
C LYS A 27 -1.26 5.79 -16.99
N THR A 28 -1.43 5.08 -18.09
CA THR A 28 -2.29 3.89 -18.15
C THR A 28 -1.43 2.65 -18.41
N ILE A 29 -1.80 1.55 -17.76
CA ILE A 29 -1.16 0.24 -17.89
C ILE A 29 -2.19 -0.74 -18.39
N PRO A 30 -1.95 -1.52 -19.47
CA PRO A 30 -2.86 -2.58 -19.90
C PRO A 30 -3.09 -3.60 -18.76
N PHE A 31 -4.35 -3.93 -18.51
CA PHE A 31 -4.71 -4.91 -17.50
C PHE A 31 -6.01 -5.63 -17.89
N GLU A 32 -5.94 -6.96 -18.05
CA GLU A 32 -7.02 -7.79 -18.55
C GLU A 32 -7.59 -7.21 -19.87
N ASN A 33 -8.90 -7.01 -19.95
CA ASN A 33 -9.58 -6.41 -21.12
C ASN A 33 -9.71 -4.86 -21.01
N GLY A 34 -8.86 -4.21 -20.24
CA GLY A 34 -8.92 -2.78 -19.99
C GLY A 34 -7.59 -2.20 -19.54
N GLN A 35 -7.64 -1.27 -18.59
CA GLN A 35 -6.43 -0.56 -18.12
C GLN A 35 -6.49 -0.27 -16.62
N LEU A 36 -5.30 -0.15 -16.02
CA LEU A 36 -5.09 0.48 -14.73
C LEU A 36 -4.67 1.93 -14.95
N GLU A 37 -5.13 2.80 -14.09
CA GLU A 37 -4.71 4.18 -14.02
C GLU A 37 -3.67 4.34 -12.90
N VAL A 38 -2.55 4.95 -13.25
CA VAL A 38 -1.46 5.28 -12.34
C VAL A 38 -1.15 6.77 -12.45
N TRP A 39 -0.87 7.39 -11.32
CA TRP A 39 -0.47 8.79 -11.23
C TRP A 39 0.96 8.89 -10.72
N ILE A 40 1.80 9.61 -11.48
CA ILE A 40 3.25 9.65 -11.30
C ILE A 40 3.66 11.05 -10.88
N ALA A 41 4.46 11.14 -9.82
CA ALA A 41 5.10 12.38 -9.41
C ALA A 41 6.55 12.14 -8.99
N GLN A 42 7.39 13.14 -9.22
CA GLN A 42 8.80 13.13 -8.85
C GLN A 42 9.07 14.18 -7.77
N SER A 43 9.99 13.88 -6.87
CA SER A 43 10.55 14.89 -5.94
C SER A 43 11.29 15.99 -6.70
N GLN A 44 11.50 17.13 -6.05
CA GLN A 44 12.25 18.22 -6.65
C GLN A 44 13.65 17.78 -7.08
N LEU A 45 14.32 16.97 -6.25
CA LEU A 45 15.65 16.45 -6.58
C LEU A 45 15.63 15.51 -7.80
N ALA A 46 14.63 14.63 -7.92
CA ALA A 46 14.51 13.74 -9.08
C ALA A 46 14.29 14.55 -10.37
N ARG A 47 13.44 15.59 -10.32
CA ARG A 47 13.23 16.51 -11.45
C ARG A 47 14.52 17.23 -11.84
N ALA A 48 15.27 17.73 -10.86
CA ALA A 48 16.53 18.43 -11.10
C ALA A 48 17.62 17.52 -11.71
N LYS A 49 17.66 16.24 -11.27
CA LYS A 49 18.59 15.24 -11.81
C LYS A 49 18.15 14.66 -13.15
N GLY A 50 16.89 14.85 -13.54
CA GLY A 50 16.30 14.21 -14.72
C GLY A 50 16.02 12.71 -14.56
N ASN A 51 16.24 12.14 -13.37
CA ASN A 51 15.91 10.75 -13.04
C ASN A 51 15.70 10.56 -11.53
N ALA A 52 15.05 9.47 -11.14
CA ALA A 52 14.92 9.05 -9.76
C ALA A 52 15.98 8.01 -9.40
N ASP A 53 16.45 8.03 -8.15
CA ASP A 53 17.32 7.00 -7.59
C ASP A 53 16.50 5.88 -6.95
N ILE A 54 15.27 6.19 -6.53
CA ILE A 54 14.35 5.29 -5.84
C ILE A 54 12.97 5.44 -6.48
N TYR A 55 12.31 4.31 -6.69
CA TYR A 55 10.93 4.26 -7.17
C TYR A 55 10.01 3.74 -6.08
N VAL A 56 8.82 4.33 -5.95
CA VAL A 56 7.83 3.93 -4.95
C VAL A 56 6.53 3.52 -5.64
N LEU A 57 6.11 2.27 -5.46
CA LEU A 57 4.78 1.85 -5.85
C LEU A 57 3.84 2.04 -4.66
N ARG A 58 2.90 2.97 -4.81
CA ARG A 58 2.02 3.45 -3.76
C ARG A 58 0.62 2.88 -3.89
N PHE A 59 0.13 2.22 -2.83
CA PHE A 59 -1.20 1.67 -2.70
C PHE A 59 -1.97 2.40 -1.61
N TYR A 60 -3.07 3.03 -1.98
CA TYR A 60 -3.87 3.86 -1.07
C TYR A 60 -4.92 3.05 -0.32
N GLY A 61 -5.51 3.68 0.70
CA GLY A 61 -6.58 3.11 1.48
C GLY A 61 -7.89 3.00 0.70
N ASN A 62 -8.89 2.41 1.35
CA ASN A 62 -10.24 2.33 0.81
C ASN A 62 -10.86 3.73 0.65
N ALA A 63 -11.68 3.90 -0.38
CA ALA A 63 -12.30 5.19 -0.75
C ALA A 63 -11.31 6.30 -1.14
N ASP A 64 -10.00 6.04 -1.14
CA ASP A 64 -9.00 7.02 -1.56
C ASP A 64 -8.61 6.84 -3.03
N ARG A 65 -7.88 7.81 -3.55
CA ARG A 65 -7.57 7.94 -4.96
C ARG A 65 -6.14 8.39 -5.18
N ALA A 66 -5.50 7.75 -6.15
CA ALA A 66 -4.11 8.01 -6.51
C ALA A 66 -3.82 9.42 -7.02
N GLU A 67 -4.82 10.15 -7.52
CA GLU A 67 -4.65 11.54 -7.97
C GLU A 67 -4.22 12.48 -6.87
N ARG A 68 -4.63 12.23 -5.63
CA ARG A 68 -4.49 13.20 -4.53
C ARG A 68 -3.07 13.36 -4.01
N TRP A 69 -2.30 12.28 -3.98
CA TRP A 69 -1.20 12.17 -3.04
C TRP A 69 0.19 12.19 -3.65
N PRO A 70 0.47 11.57 -4.83
CA PRO A 70 1.85 11.38 -5.30
C PRO A 70 2.69 12.65 -5.34
N ALA A 71 2.10 13.79 -5.72
CA ALA A 71 2.83 15.05 -5.79
C ALA A 71 3.29 15.53 -4.41
N ALA A 72 2.38 15.49 -3.42
CA ALA A 72 2.70 15.87 -2.05
C ALA A 72 3.61 14.84 -1.36
N GLU A 73 3.34 13.55 -1.57
CA GLU A 73 4.15 12.47 -1.01
C GLU A 73 5.58 12.47 -1.58
N ALA A 74 5.79 12.82 -2.85
CA ALA A 74 7.12 12.92 -3.43
C ALA A 74 7.99 13.96 -2.70
N GLU A 75 7.40 15.07 -2.26
CA GLU A 75 8.10 16.09 -1.48
C GLU A 75 8.38 15.63 -0.03
N MET A 76 7.60 14.68 0.52
CA MET A 76 7.87 14.10 1.85
C MET A 76 9.15 13.26 1.89
N TRP A 77 9.73 12.88 0.76
CA TRP A 77 10.98 12.13 0.72
C TRP A 77 12.23 13.01 0.91
N ASN A 78 12.03 14.32 1.15
CA ASN A 78 13.07 15.29 1.47
C ASN A 78 14.18 15.32 0.39
N ASP A 79 15.44 15.11 0.76
CA ASP A 79 16.61 15.21 -0.12
C ASP A 79 16.84 13.99 -1.03
N ARG A 80 15.83 13.14 -1.18
CA ARG A 80 15.94 11.92 -2.00
C ARG A 80 15.32 12.13 -3.38
N ALA A 81 16.03 11.68 -4.41
CA ALA A 81 15.50 11.65 -5.78
C ALA A 81 14.53 10.47 -5.92
N VAL A 82 13.24 10.71 -5.68
CA VAL A 82 12.19 9.70 -5.72
C VAL A 82 11.18 9.96 -6.82
N GLU A 83 10.65 8.87 -7.40
CA GLU A 83 9.48 8.88 -8.27
C GLU A 83 8.41 7.97 -7.67
N ILE A 84 7.21 8.52 -7.44
CA ILE A 84 6.07 7.81 -6.84
C ILE A 84 5.05 7.47 -7.92
N TRP A 85 4.65 6.22 -7.97
CA TRP A 85 3.59 5.69 -8.82
C TRP A 85 2.40 5.30 -7.96
N GLY A 86 1.41 6.17 -7.85
CA GLY A 86 0.15 5.89 -7.16
C GLY A 86 -0.81 5.14 -8.08
N MET A 87 -1.31 3.99 -7.65
CA MET A 87 -2.22 3.16 -8.45
C MET A 87 -3.66 3.30 -7.97
N ASN A 88 -4.59 3.52 -8.90
CA ASN A 88 -6.02 3.32 -8.69
C ASN A 88 -6.37 1.85 -8.94
N TYR A 89 -7.05 1.20 -7.98
CA TYR A 89 -7.52 -0.18 -8.13
C TYR A 89 -8.57 -0.30 -9.25
N PRO A 90 -8.77 -1.51 -9.81
CA PRO A 90 -9.88 -1.74 -10.73
C PRO A 90 -11.20 -1.22 -10.16
N GLY A 91 -11.93 -0.41 -10.94
CA GLY A 91 -13.16 0.25 -10.52
C GLY A 91 -12.99 1.61 -9.85
N PHE A 92 -11.79 2.01 -9.45
CA PHE A 92 -11.47 3.32 -8.90
C PHE A 92 -10.91 4.25 -9.99
N GLY A 93 -11.21 5.54 -9.91
CA GLY A 93 -10.70 6.52 -10.86
C GLY A 93 -10.97 6.14 -12.31
N GLY A 94 -9.93 6.25 -13.13
CA GLY A 94 -9.93 5.83 -14.53
C GLY A 94 -9.55 4.37 -14.77
N SER A 95 -9.30 3.57 -13.70
CA SER A 95 -9.07 2.13 -13.84
C SER A 95 -10.36 1.40 -14.22
N THR A 96 -10.26 0.52 -15.22
CA THR A 96 -11.41 -0.22 -15.75
C THR A 96 -11.80 -1.42 -14.88
N GLY A 97 -13.02 -1.88 -15.07
CA GLY A 97 -13.58 -3.09 -14.45
C GLY A 97 -14.29 -2.82 -13.13
N PRO A 98 -14.86 -3.87 -12.53
CA PRO A 98 -15.52 -3.76 -11.24
C PRO A 98 -14.50 -3.68 -10.11
N ALA A 99 -14.86 -2.95 -9.03
CA ALA A 99 -14.14 -2.98 -7.78
C ALA A 99 -14.37 -4.33 -7.10
N ARG A 100 -13.32 -5.14 -7.03
CA ARG A 100 -13.34 -6.48 -6.39
C ARG A 100 -12.03 -6.72 -5.65
N LEU A 101 -12.13 -7.28 -4.45
CA LEU A 101 -10.96 -7.67 -3.66
C LEU A 101 -10.04 -8.63 -4.43
N SER A 102 -10.63 -9.59 -5.16
CA SER A 102 -9.87 -10.55 -5.96
C SER A 102 -9.08 -9.96 -7.13
N ARG A 103 -9.32 -8.70 -7.48
CA ARG A 103 -8.60 -8.01 -8.55
C ARG A 103 -7.46 -7.13 -8.04
N ILE A 104 -7.40 -6.85 -6.74
CA ILE A 104 -6.36 -5.99 -6.15
C ILE A 104 -4.98 -6.64 -6.31
N GLY A 105 -4.81 -7.89 -5.92
CA GLY A 105 -3.53 -8.60 -6.03
C GLY A 105 -2.98 -8.62 -7.46
N PRO A 106 -3.72 -9.19 -8.44
CA PRO A 106 -3.29 -9.20 -9.84
C PRO A 106 -2.99 -7.82 -10.42
N ALA A 107 -3.82 -6.80 -10.11
CA ALA A 107 -3.60 -5.42 -10.56
C ALA A 107 -2.32 -4.82 -9.96
N SER A 108 -2.04 -5.10 -8.68
CA SER A 108 -0.84 -4.62 -7.99
C SER A 108 0.44 -5.24 -8.57
N LEU A 109 0.41 -6.52 -8.94
CA LEU A 109 1.52 -7.18 -9.63
C LEU A 109 1.73 -6.59 -11.03
N ALA A 110 0.67 -6.34 -11.80
CA ALA A 110 0.77 -5.72 -13.12
C ALA A 110 1.39 -4.31 -13.03
N ALA A 111 0.99 -3.52 -12.04
CA ALA A 111 1.56 -2.20 -11.80
C ALA A 111 3.05 -2.28 -11.39
N PHE A 112 3.41 -3.24 -10.55
CA PHE A 112 4.80 -3.48 -10.17
C PHE A 112 5.66 -3.90 -11.36
N ASP A 113 5.18 -4.82 -12.17
CA ASP A 113 5.92 -5.33 -13.34
C ASP A 113 6.15 -4.21 -14.39
N GLU A 114 5.18 -3.28 -14.54
CA GLU A 114 5.37 -2.08 -15.37
C GLU A 114 6.40 -1.12 -14.75
N LEU A 115 6.30 -0.86 -13.44
CA LEU A 115 7.25 0.00 -12.74
C LEU A 115 8.67 -0.58 -12.79
N ARG A 116 8.83 -1.91 -12.65
CA ARG A 116 10.13 -2.58 -12.73
C ARG A 116 10.80 -2.36 -14.10
N ARG A 117 10.03 -2.44 -15.19
CA ARG A 117 10.55 -2.13 -16.53
C ARG A 117 10.98 -0.67 -16.66
N HIS A 118 10.21 0.24 -16.06
CA HIS A 118 10.52 1.68 -16.07
C HIS A 118 11.73 2.02 -15.19
N ALA A 119 11.84 1.41 -14.02
CA ALA A 119 12.88 1.69 -13.04
C ALA A 119 14.29 1.23 -13.45
N ASN A 120 14.40 0.36 -14.48
CA ASN A 120 15.67 -0.10 -15.05
C ASN A 120 16.69 -0.51 -13.96
N ASP A 121 16.34 -1.54 -13.18
CA ASP A 121 17.11 -2.12 -12.08
C ASP A 121 17.31 -1.22 -10.82
N ARG A 122 16.78 -0.03 -10.84
CA ARG A 122 16.79 0.81 -9.63
C ARG A 122 15.87 0.26 -8.55
N PRO A 123 16.12 0.62 -7.28
CA PRO A 123 15.34 0.14 -6.15
C PRO A 123 13.87 0.52 -6.25
N ILE A 124 13.01 -0.44 -5.92
CA ILE A 124 11.57 -0.21 -5.79
C ILE A 124 11.15 -0.51 -4.36
N VAL A 125 10.53 0.47 -3.73
CA VAL A 125 9.88 0.35 -2.42
C VAL A 125 8.36 0.26 -2.67
N THR A 126 7.68 -0.66 -1.99
CA THR A 126 6.22 -0.65 -1.97
C THR A 126 5.72 0.07 -0.71
N PHE A 127 4.76 0.96 -0.88
CA PHE A 127 4.16 1.68 0.23
C PHE A 127 2.63 1.51 0.21
N GLY A 128 2.07 0.92 1.25
CA GLY A 128 0.65 0.66 1.39
C GLY A 128 0.05 1.26 2.65
N THR A 129 -1.15 1.85 2.53
CA THR A 129 -1.95 2.33 3.67
C THR A 129 -3.24 1.53 3.77
N SER A 130 -3.59 1.05 4.96
CA SER A 130 -4.85 0.33 5.21
C SER A 130 -4.97 -0.88 4.26
N ILE A 131 -6.06 -1.02 3.49
CA ILE A 131 -6.18 -2.08 2.48
C ILE A 131 -5.03 -2.05 1.47
N GLY A 132 -4.43 -0.89 1.19
CA GLY A 132 -3.24 -0.79 0.35
C GLY A 132 -2.01 -1.48 0.93
N ALA A 133 -1.93 -1.64 2.25
CA ALA A 133 -0.85 -2.41 2.87
C ALA A 133 -0.97 -3.91 2.55
N THR A 134 -2.19 -4.43 2.36
CA THR A 134 -2.37 -5.83 1.90
C THR A 134 -1.84 -6.02 0.48
N ALA A 135 -2.05 -5.03 -0.40
CA ALA A 135 -1.52 -5.04 -1.76
C ALA A 135 0.01 -4.94 -1.78
N ALA A 136 0.59 -4.04 -0.96
CA ALA A 136 2.04 -3.90 -0.82
C ALA A 136 2.69 -5.20 -0.32
N LEU A 137 2.11 -5.85 0.69
CA LEU A 137 2.54 -7.14 1.20
C LEU A 137 2.46 -8.24 0.14
N HIS A 138 1.36 -8.29 -0.63
CA HIS A 138 1.21 -9.27 -1.70
C HIS A 138 2.29 -9.10 -2.77
N VAL A 139 2.53 -7.88 -3.21
CA VAL A 139 3.61 -7.60 -4.19
C VAL A 139 4.95 -8.06 -3.64
N ALA A 140 5.28 -7.71 -2.41
CA ALA A 140 6.57 -8.06 -1.80
C ALA A 140 6.75 -9.57 -1.55
N ALA A 141 5.65 -10.30 -1.34
CA ALA A 141 5.68 -11.77 -1.25
C ALA A 141 5.88 -12.46 -2.60
N GLN A 142 5.59 -11.77 -3.73
CA GLN A 142 5.61 -12.34 -5.08
C GLN A 142 6.70 -11.75 -5.98
N ARG A 143 7.30 -10.62 -5.60
CA ARG A 143 8.27 -9.87 -6.41
C ARG A 143 9.42 -9.35 -5.56
N PRO A 144 10.62 -9.21 -6.13
CA PRO A 144 11.76 -8.63 -5.43
C PRO A 144 11.55 -7.12 -5.26
N VAL A 145 11.14 -6.70 -4.05
CA VAL A 145 11.10 -5.31 -3.64
C VAL A 145 12.35 -4.98 -2.80
N SER A 146 12.80 -3.74 -2.87
CA SER A 146 13.96 -3.29 -2.08
C SER A 146 13.58 -3.00 -0.62
N GLY A 147 12.30 -2.72 -0.35
CA GLY A 147 11.80 -2.49 0.99
C GLY A 147 10.29 -2.22 0.98
N LEU A 148 9.69 -2.23 2.17
CA LEU A 148 8.26 -1.98 2.37
C LEU A 148 8.03 -0.84 3.37
N ILE A 149 6.94 -0.11 3.14
CA ILE A 149 6.36 0.83 4.10
C ILE A 149 4.88 0.46 4.25
N LEU A 150 4.46 0.14 5.46
CA LEU A 150 3.13 -0.37 5.76
C LEU A 150 2.48 0.49 6.83
N GLN A 151 1.50 1.31 6.43
CA GLN A 151 0.74 2.15 7.35
C GLN A 151 -0.59 1.48 7.66
N ASN A 152 -0.82 1.22 8.95
CA ASN A 152 -2.06 0.64 9.48
C ASN A 152 -2.49 -0.65 8.75
N PRO A 153 -1.62 -1.68 8.60
CA PRO A 153 -1.93 -2.87 7.83
C PRO A 153 -3.03 -3.72 8.49
N PRO A 154 -4.16 -4.01 7.79
CA PRO A 154 -5.23 -4.82 8.32
C PRO A 154 -5.00 -6.32 8.07
N PRO A 155 -5.13 -7.20 9.07
CA PRO A 155 -5.35 -8.62 8.87
C PRO A 155 -6.84 -8.87 8.61
N LEU A 156 -7.29 -8.70 7.36
CA LEU A 156 -8.72 -8.63 7.01
C LEU A 156 -9.54 -9.81 7.52
N ARG A 157 -9.03 -11.05 7.39
CA ARG A 157 -9.74 -12.26 7.84
C ARG A 157 -9.92 -12.29 9.34
N GLU A 158 -8.84 -12.03 10.08
CA GLU A 158 -8.82 -12.02 11.53
C GLU A 158 -9.73 -10.92 12.10
N MET A 159 -9.72 -9.75 11.44
CA MET A 159 -10.61 -8.65 11.82
C MET A 159 -12.08 -9.05 11.65
N ILE A 160 -12.46 -9.65 10.52
CA ILE A 160 -13.83 -10.10 10.28
C ILE A 160 -14.24 -11.14 11.32
N LEU A 161 -13.40 -12.15 11.57
CA LEU A 161 -13.69 -13.21 12.49
C LEU A 161 -13.77 -12.72 13.95
N ARG A 162 -12.82 -11.90 14.40
CA ARG A 162 -12.75 -11.43 15.78
C ARG A 162 -13.78 -10.34 16.09
N ARG A 163 -14.04 -9.43 15.14
CA ARG A 163 -14.96 -8.30 15.37
C ARG A 163 -16.43 -8.71 15.23
N PHE A 164 -16.73 -9.66 14.35
CA PHE A 164 -18.12 -10.03 14.04
C PHE A 164 -18.47 -11.49 14.34
N GLY A 165 -17.49 -12.36 14.58
CA GLY A 165 -17.74 -13.80 14.75
C GLY A 165 -18.43 -14.16 16.05
N TRP A 166 -18.09 -13.49 17.15
CA TRP A 166 -18.50 -13.91 18.49
C TRP A 166 -20.02 -13.80 18.75
N TRP A 167 -20.71 -12.78 18.22
CA TRP A 167 -22.14 -12.57 18.46
C TRP A 167 -23.04 -13.31 17.47
N ASN A 168 -22.52 -13.78 16.35
CA ASN A 168 -23.25 -14.58 15.38
C ASN A 168 -22.72 -16.01 15.24
N LEU A 169 -21.93 -16.48 16.24
CA LEU A 169 -21.32 -17.81 16.28
C LEU A 169 -20.57 -18.17 14.98
N TRP A 170 -19.97 -17.16 14.33
CA TRP A 170 -19.25 -17.26 13.07
C TRP A 170 -20.08 -17.75 11.87
N LEU A 171 -21.39 -17.92 12.02
CA LEU A 171 -22.27 -18.39 10.94
C LEU A 171 -22.29 -17.45 9.73
N LEU A 172 -22.16 -16.13 9.94
CA LEU A 172 -22.06 -15.14 8.88
C LEU A 172 -20.61 -14.67 8.69
N ALA A 173 -19.88 -14.41 9.77
CA ALA A 173 -18.50 -13.91 9.69
C ALA A 173 -17.54 -14.91 9.04
N GLY A 174 -17.70 -16.21 9.30
CA GLY A 174 -16.89 -17.27 8.70
C GLY A 174 -16.96 -17.28 7.16
N PRO A 175 -18.15 -17.43 6.55
CA PRO A 175 -18.31 -17.37 5.10
C PRO A 175 -17.81 -16.07 4.45
N VAL A 176 -17.95 -14.91 5.12
CA VAL A 176 -17.41 -13.63 4.63
C VAL A 176 -15.88 -13.61 4.69
N ALA A 177 -15.30 -14.04 5.80
CA ALA A 177 -13.84 -14.12 5.95
C ALA A 177 -13.19 -15.10 4.94
N LEU A 178 -13.86 -16.21 4.62
CA LEU A 178 -13.39 -17.17 3.61
C LEU A 178 -13.41 -16.61 2.18
N GLN A 179 -14.19 -15.57 1.91
CA GLN A 179 -14.21 -14.89 0.61
C GLN A 179 -13.08 -13.86 0.44
N ILE A 180 -12.34 -13.54 1.52
CA ILE A 180 -11.15 -12.69 1.38
C ILE A 180 -10.11 -13.45 0.56
N PRO A 181 -9.65 -12.89 -0.58
CA PRO A 181 -8.67 -13.54 -1.44
C PRO A 181 -7.37 -13.84 -0.68
N LYS A 182 -6.71 -14.94 -1.04
CA LYS A 182 -5.39 -15.30 -0.46
C LYS A 182 -4.35 -14.21 -0.73
N ASP A 183 -4.43 -13.55 -1.87
CA ASP A 183 -3.56 -12.43 -2.24
C ASP A 183 -3.57 -11.29 -1.20
N LEU A 184 -4.69 -11.11 -0.51
CA LEU A 184 -4.88 -10.07 0.51
C LEU A 184 -4.76 -10.61 1.94
N ASP A 185 -4.23 -11.81 2.13
CA ASP A 185 -3.92 -12.35 3.44
C ASP A 185 -2.62 -11.73 3.97
N SER A 186 -2.76 -10.66 4.76
CA SER A 186 -1.62 -9.88 5.25
C SER A 186 -0.67 -10.71 6.12
N ILE A 187 -1.21 -11.64 6.91
CA ILE A 187 -0.42 -12.47 7.83
C ILE A 187 0.42 -13.49 7.03
N GLU A 188 -0.23 -14.20 6.09
CA GLU A 188 0.49 -15.19 5.27
C GLU A 188 1.53 -14.52 4.36
N ASN A 189 1.19 -13.39 3.73
CA ASN A 189 2.17 -12.64 2.94
C ASN A 189 3.33 -12.13 3.79
N ALA A 190 3.07 -11.63 5.01
CA ALA A 190 4.11 -11.13 5.91
C ALA A 190 5.13 -12.22 6.30
N LYS A 191 4.70 -13.47 6.51
CA LYS A 191 5.58 -14.61 6.80
C LYS A 191 6.53 -14.95 5.65
N ALA A 192 6.16 -14.63 4.42
CA ALA A 192 6.95 -14.95 3.23
C ALA A 192 7.99 -13.88 2.88
N ILE A 193 7.98 -12.71 3.56
CA ILE A 193 8.82 -11.57 3.21
C ILE A 193 10.02 -11.50 4.15
N HIS A 194 11.22 -11.53 3.60
CA HIS A 194 12.48 -11.46 4.35
C HIS A 194 13.22 -10.10 4.18
N GLY A 195 12.75 -9.25 3.27
CA GLY A 195 13.28 -7.91 3.09
C GLY A 195 12.92 -6.96 4.24
N PRO A 196 13.52 -5.75 4.30
CA PRO A 196 13.27 -4.79 5.37
C PRO A 196 11.92 -4.08 5.22
N ALA A 197 11.27 -3.76 6.36
CA ALA A 197 10.01 -3.03 6.36
C ALA A 197 9.92 -1.97 7.46
N ILE A 198 9.24 -0.84 7.14
CA ILE A 198 8.76 0.13 8.11
C ILE A 198 7.28 -0.12 8.34
N PHE A 199 6.89 -0.25 9.60
CA PHE A 199 5.50 -0.29 10.03
C PHE A 199 5.15 1.03 10.72
N LEU A 200 4.12 1.71 10.24
CA LEU A 200 3.59 2.95 10.78
C LEU A 200 2.24 2.67 11.43
N PHE A 201 2.12 2.85 12.74
CA PHE A 201 0.92 2.52 13.50
C PHE A 201 0.28 3.76 14.11
N ALA A 202 -0.91 4.11 13.67
CA ALA A 202 -1.72 5.14 14.32
C ALA A 202 -2.20 4.65 15.69
N GLU A 203 -1.90 5.42 16.75
CA GLU A 203 -2.23 5.02 18.13
C GLU A 203 -3.73 4.97 18.41
N LYS A 204 -4.49 5.86 17.77
CA LYS A 204 -5.95 6.00 17.94
C LYS A 204 -6.71 5.47 16.73
N ASP A 205 -6.18 4.43 16.07
CA ASP A 205 -6.84 3.84 14.92
C ASP A 205 -8.12 3.10 15.34
N GLU A 206 -9.26 3.63 14.92
CA GLU A 206 -10.58 3.05 15.19
C GLU A 206 -11.05 2.12 14.05
N VAL A 207 -10.45 2.24 12.85
CA VAL A 207 -10.78 1.43 11.68
C VAL A 207 -10.07 0.09 11.74
N VAL A 208 -8.75 0.12 11.92
CA VAL A 208 -7.89 -1.05 12.16
C VAL A 208 -7.24 -0.88 13.54
N PRO A 209 -7.90 -1.29 14.63
CA PRO A 209 -7.35 -1.10 15.97
C PRO A 209 -5.93 -1.62 16.14
N PRO A 210 -5.07 -0.94 16.94
CA PRO A 210 -3.64 -1.25 17.07
C PRO A 210 -3.27 -2.71 17.34
N PRO A 211 -4.06 -3.52 18.10
CA PRO A 211 -3.77 -4.94 18.25
C PRO A 211 -3.77 -5.72 16.93
N TYR A 212 -4.55 -5.28 15.93
CA TYR A 212 -4.56 -5.92 14.62
C TYR A 212 -3.33 -5.57 13.77
N HIS A 213 -2.85 -4.32 13.82
CA HIS A 213 -1.58 -3.96 13.17
C HIS A 213 -0.43 -4.85 13.65
N ARG A 214 -0.39 -5.11 14.96
CA ARG A 214 0.65 -5.94 15.59
C ARG A 214 0.61 -7.37 15.09
N LEU A 215 -0.56 -7.96 14.83
CA LEU A 215 -0.63 -9.31 14.27
C LEU A 215 0.13 -9.42 12.94
N VAL A 216 0.05 -8.41 12.09
CA VAL A 216 0.76 -8.40 10.81
C VAL A 216 2.26 -8.20 11.04
N ALA A 217 2.64 -7.24 11.91
CA ALA A 217 4.04 -6.99 12.21
C ALA A 217 4.71 -8.17 12.90
N ASP A 218 4.02 -8.84 13.83
CA ASP A 218 4.56 -10.02 14.54
C ASP A 218 4.76 -11.21 13.60
N ALA A 219 3.91 -11.34 12.57
CA ALA A 219 4.04 -12.38 11.56
C ALA A 219 5.15 -12.10 10.52
N PHE A 220 5.61 -10.85 10.42
CA PHE A 220 6.60 -10.45 9.42
C PHE A 220 7.97 -11.09 9.69
N ALA A 221 8.50 -11.83 8.70
CA ALA A 221 9.72 -12.62 8.86
C ALA A 221 11.01 -11.81 8.70
N GLY A 222 10.97 -10.69 7.97
CA GLY A 222 12.15 -9.84 7.72
C GLY A 222 12.46 -8.87 8.87
N GLU A 223 13.52 -8.09 8.71
CA GLU A 223 13.83 -7.00 9.63
C GLU A 223 12.75 -5.91 9.55
N LYS A 224 12.32 -5.39 10.70
CA LYS A 224 11.28 -4.38 10.76
C LYS A 224 11.59 -3.25 11.73
N LEU A 225 11.23 -2.04 11.33
CA LEU A 225 11.19 -0.86 12.19
C LEU A 225 9.72 -0.48 12.40
N VAL A 226 9.30 -0.41 13.67
CA VAL A 226 7.93 0.02 14.02
C VAL A 226 7.98 1.47 14.53
N ILE A 227 7.21 2.34 13.90
CA ILE A 227 7.04 3.75 14.24
C ILE A 227 5.61 3.97 14.70
N SER A 228 5.43 4.44 15.93
CA SER A 228 4.13 4.83 16.46
C SER A 228 3.80 6.26 16.05
N LEU A 229 2.70 6.45 15.34
CA LEU A 229 2.15 7.76 15.01
C LEU A 229 1.32 8.25 16.20
N ARG A 230 1.99 8.94 17.14
CA ARG A 230 1.41 9.34 18.42
C ARG A 230 0.19 10.24 18.24
N GLY A 231 -0.90 9.84 18.88
CA GLY A 231 -2.16 10.55 18.86
C GLY A 231 -2.91 10.53 17.53
N ALA A 232 -2.35 9.91 16.49
CA ALA A 232 -2.94 9.85 15.15
C ALA A 232 -4.11 8.88 15.07
N TYR A 233 -5.11 9.24 14.28
CA TYR A 233 -6.22 8.41 13.82
C TYR A 233 -5.86 7.71 12.51
N HIS A 234 -6.75 6.82 12.03
CA HIS A 234 -6.51 5.95 10.86
C HIS A 234 -6.04 6.69 9.61
N ASN A 235 -6.66 7.83 9.31
CA ASN A 235 -6.43 8.59 8.07
C ASN A 235 -5.59 9.85 8.29
N ASP A 236 -5.01 10.02 9.48
CA ASP A 236 -4.20 11.21 9.73
C ASP A 236 -2.92 11.16 8.91
N PRO A 237 -2.49 12.29 8.35
CA PRO A 237 -1.25 12.39 7.59
C PRO A 237 -0.02 12.21 8.50
N ILE A 238 1.11 11.86 7.88
CA ILE A 238 2.40 11.79 8.57
C ILE A 238 2.97 13.21 8.65
N GLU A 239 2.83 13.86 9.80
CA GLU A 239 3.21 15.26 9.99
C GLU A 239 4.00 15.48 11.29
N GLY A 240 4.58 16.68 11.45
CA GLY A 240 5.26 17.08 12.69
C GLY A 240 6.36 16.11 13.10
N MET A 241 6.33 15.67 14.37
CA MET A 241 7.35 14.72 14.89
C MET A 241 7.32 13.38 14.16
N ALA A 242 6.14 12.91 13.74
CA ALA A 242 6.01 11.66 13.00
C ALA A 242 6.71 11.71 11.64
N LEU A 243 6.77 12.87 10.98
CA LEU A 243 7.53 13.05 9.75
C LEU A 243 9.03 12.91 9.98
N GLY A 244 9.56 13.43 11.09
CA GLY A 244 10.95 13.25 11.48
C GLY A 244 11.30 11.78 11.77
N ASP A 245 10.40 11.06 12.46
CA ASP A 245 10.55 9.61 12.69
C ASP A 245 10.49 8.84 11.38
N PHE A 246 9.62 9.22 10.47
CA PHE A 246 9.51 8.64 9.13
C PHE A 246 10.80 8.83 8.33
N HIS A 247 11.40 10.02 8.33
CA HIS A 247 12.67 10.27 7.64
C HIS A 247 13.80 9.40 8.19
N ARG A 248 13.91 9.25 9.54
CA ARG A 248 14.88 8.31 10.14
C ARG A 248 14.59 6.87 9.75
N GLY A 249 13.32 6.51 9.66
CA GLY A 249 12.88 5.21 9.14
C GLY A 249 13.30 4.98 7.69
N LEU A 250 13.16 5.99 6.83
CA LEU A 250 13.62 5.92 5.43
C LEU A 250 15.14 5.74 5.36
N ASP A 251 15.92 6.47 6.17
CA ASP A 251 17.37 6.27 6.23
C ASP A 251 17.72 4.84 6.62
N TRP A 252 17.08 4.32 7.67
CA TRP A 252 17.25 2.94 8.09
C TRP A 252 16.87 1.96 6.96
N LEU A 253 15.71 2.14 6.32
CA LEU A 253 15.25 1.26 5.24
C LEU A 253 16.26 1.22 4.08
N LEU A 254 16.75 2.39 3.68
CA LEU A 254 17.68 2.53 2.56
C LEU A 254 19.06 1.97 2.84
N THR A 255 19.54 1.97 4.11
CA THR A 255 20.78 1.28 4.48
C THR A 255 20.67 -0.23 4.38
N LYS A 256 19.46 -0.79 4.52
CA LYS A 256 19.20 -2.23 4.41
C LYS A 256 18.96 -2.70 2.97
N THR A 257 18.50 -1.79 2.11
CA THR A 257 18.45 -2.08 0.68
C THR A 257 19.87 -1.93 0.14
N SER A 258 20.47 -3.01 -0.33
CA SER A 258 21.81 -3.00 -0.92
C SER A 258 21.83 -2.10 -2.18
N LEU A 259 21.76 -0.80 -1.98
CA LEU A 259 22.03 0.19 -3.01
C LEU A 259 23.54 0.31 -3.15
N PRO A 260 24.13 0.20 -4.34
CA PRO A 260 25.41 0.81 -4.54
C PRO A 260 25.23 2.30 -4.22
N LEU A 261 25.81 2.74 -3.09
CA LEU A 261 25.99 4.16 -2.83
C LEU A 261 26.73 4.70 -4.06
N ALA A 262 26.06 5.55 -4.83
CA ALA A 262 26.73 6.32 -5.85
C ALA A 262 27.80 7.16 -5.12
N LEU A 263 29.06 6.80 -5.32
CA LEU A 263 30.23 7.59 -4.94
C LEU A 263 30.21 8.93 -5.67
#